data_ee48f353008d87a75a45bbfbcfff0b0d
#
_entry.id   ee48f353008d87a75a45bbfbcfff0b0d
#
_cell.length_a   1.000
_cell.length_b   1.000
_cell.length_c   1.000
_cell.angle_alpha   90.00
_cell.angle_beta   90.00
_cell.angle_gamma   90.00
#
_symmetry.space_group_name_H-M   'P 1'
#
loop_
_entity.id
_entity.type
_entity.pdbx_description
1 polymer ?
#
loop_
_entity_poly.entity_id
_entity_poly.type
_entity_poly.pdbx_seq_one_letter_code
_entity_poly.pdbx_strand_id
1 'polypeptide(L)'
;MKTYWNTQGGLSQISEWQPNSWIQVTCPTEEDQQLLEEQFQIPDYFLSDISDTDERARYEYDDGWMLIILRIPYVKEVRSRTPYTTVPLGIIHKRDVTITVCYYETNMMIDFVSFQQKRGVGFTDHVDMIFRLFLSSAVWYLKRLKQISMLVDKAKRNLDKEVNNESLIGLSRLQDSLTYFTTSIRGNENLLSKLKFKLQIDELDADLIEDVNIEMTQARETTLIYSNILESTMDTYQSIINNNMNTIMRTLTSVTIILMLPTLVASFFGMNLINGMENNPVGFIIAIVISVIISVLSLLIFRHKRLI
;
A
#
# COMPACT_ATOMS: atom_id res chain seq x y z
N MET A 1 -20.02 2.19 19.12
CA MET A 1 -19.59 2.55 20.51
C MET A 1 -19.45 4.06 20.61
N LYS A 2 -20.15 4.65 21.57
CA LYS A 2 -20.19 6.10 21.79
C LYS A 2 -19.52 6.46 23.10
N THR A 3 -18.67 7.49 23.10
CA THR A 3 -17.95 7.97 24.29
C THR A 3 -18.00 9.50 24.32
N TYR A 4 -18.22 10.04 25.51
CA TYR A 4 -18.26 11.48 25.75
C TYR A 4 -17.01 11.93 26.49
N TRP A 5 -16.44 13.05 26.06
CA TRP A 5 -15.20 13.59 26.59
C TRP A 5 -15.37 15.04 27.03
N ASN A 6 -15.04 15.34 28.26
CA ASN A 6 -14.79 16.72 28.67
C ASN A 6 -13.45 17.17 28.09
N THR A 7 -13.45 18.32 27.46
CA THR A 7 -12.27 18.89 26.77
C THR A 7 -11.63 20.05 27.52
N GLN A 8 -12.25 20.52 28.61
CA GLN A 8 -11.76 21.64 29.41
C GLN A 8 -10.85 21.15 30.54
N GLY A 9 -9.63 21.71 30.63
CA GLY A 9 -8.69 21.37 31.71
C GLY A 9 -8.08 19.96 31.59
N GLY A 10 -8.13 19.36 30.40
CA GLY A 10 -7.67 18.01 30.11
C GLY A 10 -8.76 17.16 29.48
N LEU A 11 -8.37 16.04 28.87
CA LEU A 11 -9.31 15.10 28.26
C LEU A 11 -9.72 14.02 29.27
N SER A 12 -10.96 14.06 29.76
CA SER A 12 -11.53 13.10 30.71
C SER A 12 -12.87 12.55 30.21
N GLN A 13 -13.10 11.27 30.41
CA GLN A 13 -14.36 10.63 30.01
C GLN A 13 -15.48 11.06 30.97
N ILE A 14 -16.65 11.35 30.41
CA ILE A 14 -17.87 11.70 31.14
C ILE A 14 -19.00 10.74 30.74
N SER A 15 -20.03 10.62 31.61
CA SER A 15 -21.14 9.68 31.42
C SER A 15 -22.19 10.16 30.42
N GLU A 16 -22.35 11.49 30.29
CA GLU A 16 -23.36 12.11 29.45
C GLU A 16 -22.78 13.31 28.72
N TRP A 17 -23.40 13.65 27.60
CA TRP A 17 -23.03 14.83 26.84
C TRP A 17 -23.28 16.13 27.62
N GLN A 18 -22.35 17.05 27.52
CA GLN A 18 -22.44 18.39 28.06
C GLN A 18 -22.02 19.42 26.98
N PRO A 19 -22.53 20.68 27.02
CA PRO A 19 -22.07 21.73 26.12
C PRO A 19 -20.54 21.86 26.11
N ASN A 20 -19.97 22.02 24.92
CA ASN A 20 -18.51 22.07 24.65
C ASN A 20 -17.77 20.75 25.00
N SER A 21 -18.48 19.63 25.15
CA SER A 21 -17.84 18.31 25.21
C SER A 21 -17.69 17.70 23.80
N TRP A 22 -16.79 16.76 23.67
CA TRP A 22 -16.57 16.02 22.45
C TRP A 22 -17.27 14.66 22.50
N ILE A 23 -18.03 14.35 21.46
CA ILE A 23 -18.68 13.05 21.27
C ILE A 23 -17.84 12.25 20.28
N GLN A 24 -17.29 11.14 20.73
CA GLN A 24 -16.57 10.19 19.87
C GLN A 24 -17.47 8.99 19.56
N VAL A 25 -17.74 8.75 18.30
CA VAL A 25 -18.51 7.60 17.81
C VAL A 25 -17.62 6.72 16.95
N THR A 26 -17.38 5.50 17.40
CA THR A 26 -16.57 4.51 16.67
C THR A 26 -17.45 3.30 16.38
N CYS A 27 -17.45 2.83 15.12
CA CYS A 27 -18.31 1.76 14.63
C CYS A 27 -19.76 1.99 15.07
N PRO A 28 -20.42 3.07 14.59
CA PRO A 28 -21.77 3.42 15.01
C PRO A 28 -22.75 2.29 14.73
N THR A 29 -23.65 2.03 15.69
CA THR A 29 -24.81 1.16 15.53
C THR A 29 -25.97 1.96 14.92
N GLU A 30 -27.04 1.29 14.48
CA GLU A 30 -28.26 1.96 14.03
C GLU A 30 -28.84 2.88 15.12
N GLU A 31 -28.79 2.46 16.40
CA GLU A 31 -29.20 3.28 17.54
C GLU A 31 -28.32 4.52 17.72
N ASP A 32 -26.99 4.40 17.50
CA ASP A 32 -26.09 5.55 17.56
C ASP A 32 -26.39 6.55 16.42
N GLN A 33 -26.73 6.06 15.23
CA GLN A 33 -27.10 6.91 14.07
C GLN A 33 -28.41 7.64 14.32
N GLN A 34 -29.46 6.92 14.73
CA GLN A 34 -30.76 7.50 15.09
C GLN A 34 -30.60 8.58 16.17
N LEU A 35 -29.81 8.35 17.20
CA LEU A 35 -29.57 9.34 18.23
C LEU A 35 -28.91 10.61 17.67
N LEU A 36 -27.93 10.47 16.76
CA LEU A 36 -27.26 11.60 16.12
C LEU A 36 -28.23 12.41 15.25
N GLU A 37 -29.12 11.74 14.51
CA GLU A 37 -30.11 12.36 13.65
C GLU A 37 -31.25 13.00 14.46
N GLU A 38 -31.84 12.29 15.43
CA GLU A 38 -32.99 12.77 16.17
C GLU A 38 -32.66 13.78 17.28
N GLN A 39 -31.61 13.51 18.06
CA GLN A 39 -31.25 14.35 19.20
C GLN A 39 -30.46 15.60 18.80
N PHE A 40 -29.50 15.44 17.86
CA PHE A 40 -28.64 16.54 17.41
C PHE A 40 -29.10 17.15 16.09
N GLN A 41 -30.04 16.52 15.39
CA GLN A 41 -30.53 16.98 14.08
C GLN A 41 -29.39 17.13 13.05
N ILE A 42 -28.49 16.15 13.02
CA ILE A 42 -27.44 16.07 12.02
C ILE A 42 -28.06 15.63 10.70
N PRO A 43 -27.73 16.24 9.57
CA PRO A 43 -28.19 15.79 8.27
C PRO A 43 -27.81 14.32 8.02
N ASP A 44 -28.79 13.49 7.65
CA ASP A 44 -28.64 12.04 7.46
C ASP A 44 -27.56 11.68 6.42
N TYR A 45 -27.44 12.48 5.37
CA TYR A 45 -26.43 12.27 4.34
C TYR A 45 -24.99 12.46 4.87
N PHE A 46 -24.76 13.22 5.95
CA PHE A 46 -23.43 13.31 6.59
C PHE A 46 -22.95 11.95 7.07
N LEU A 47 -23.82 11.18 7.72
CA LEU A 47 -23.48 9.85 8.21
C LEU A 47 -23.29 8.86 7.06
N SER A 48 -24.14 8.97 6.02
CA SER A 48 -24.02 8.19 4.80
C SER A 48 -22.66 8.42 4.12
N ASP A 49 -22.23 9.68 3.95
CA ASP A 49 -20.97 10.05 3.34
C ASP A 49 -19.76 9.57 4.16
N ILE A 50 -19.82 9.68 5.50
CA ILE A 50 -18.74 9.16 6.38
C ILE A 50 -18.67 7.63 6.31
N SER A 51 -19.77 6.94 6.03
CA SER A 51 -19.80 5.48 5.89
C SER A 51 -19.18 4.99 4.58
N ASP A 52 -19.16 5.83 3.53
CA ASP A 52 -18.60 5.48 2.24
C ASP A 52 -17.06 5.44 2.30
N THR A 53 -16.50 4.24 2.12
CA THR A 53 -15.04 4.04 2.11
C THR A 53 -14.31 4.81 1.03
N ASP A 54 -14.97 5.18 -0.04
CA ASP A 54 -14.39 5.87 -1.18
C ASP A 54 -14.60 7.40 -1.13
N GLU A 55 -15.31 7.90 -0.11
CA GLU A 55 -15.56 9.32 0.08
C GLU A 55 -14.23 10.10 0.20
N ARG A 56 -14.20 11.28 -0.41
CA ARG A 56 -12.99 12.12 -0.49
C ARG A 56 -12.88 13.07 0.69
N ALA A 57 -11.65 13.44 1.02
CA ALA A 57 -11.41 14.50 1.99
C ALA A 57 -12.04 15.81 1.51
N ARG A 58 -12.98 16.36 2.30
CA ARG A 58 -13.73 17.58 1.95
C ARG A 58 -14.26 18.30 3.17
N TYR A 59 -14.61 19.55 2.96
CA TYR A 59 -15.33 20.40 3.88
C TYR A 59 -16.71 20.74 3.30
N GLU A 60 -17.72 20.69 4.12
CA GLU A 60 -19.09 21.04 3.79
C GLU A 60 -19.73 21.81 4.92
N TYR A 61 -20.67 22.67 4.60
CA TYR A 61 -21.43 23.45 5.56
C TYR A 61 -22.90 23.46 5.14
N ASP A 62 -23.77 22.92 5.97
CA ASP A 62 -25.20 22.82 5.73
C ASP A 62 -26.02 22.99 7.02
N ASP A 63 -27.08 23.79 6.98
CA ASP A 63 -27.99 24.09 8.09
C ASP A 63 -27.28 24.43 9.43
N GLY A 64 -26.17 25.17 9.33
CA GLY A 64 -25.36 25.56 10.47
C GLY A 64 -24.43 24.45 10.96
N TRP A 65 -24.46 23.26 10.38
CA TRP A 65 -23.53 22.18 10.63
C TRP A 65 -22.32 22.27 9.70
N MET A 66 -21.15 22.07 10.27
CA MET A 66 -19.89 21.90 9.56
C MET A 66 -19.55 20.42 9.53
N LEU A 67 -19.29 19.88 8.35
CA LEU A 67 -18.73 18.55 8.14
C LEU A 67 -17.32 18.66 7.56
N ILE A 68 -16.38 17.99 8.18
CA ILE A 68 -15.03 17.76 7.66
C ILE A 68 -14.84 16.26 7.55
N ILE A 69 -14.53 15.78 6.35
CA ILE A 69 -14.14 14.39 6.12
C ILE A 69 -12.64 14.34 5.94
N LEU A 70 -11.94 13.79 6.93
CA LEU A 70 -10.50 13.57 6.95
C LEU A 70 -10.20 12.12 6.59
N ARG A 71 -9.30 11.88 5.65
CA ARG A 71 -8.85 10.51 5.34
C ARG A 71 -7.74 10.10 6.30
N ILE A 72 -7.93 9.00 7.03
CA ILE A 72 -6.96 8.50 8.01
C ILE A 72 -6.45 7.12 7.63
N PRO A 73 -5.18 6.78 7.94
CA PRO A 73 -4.60 5.50 7.57
C PRO A 73 -5.21 4.35 8.38
N TYR A 74 -5.55 3.28 7.69
CA TYR A 74 -6.16 2.08 8.25
C TYR A 74 -5.43 0.82 7.76
N VAL A 75 -5.36 -0.20 8.61
CA VAL A 75 -4.75 -1.49 8.29
C VAL A 75 -5.85 -2.53 8.20
N LYS A 76 -6.01 -3.14 7.03
CA LYS A 76 -6.85 -4.32 6.80
C LYS A 76 -6.07 -5.59 7.17
N GLU A 77 -6.73 -6.73 7.08
CA GLU A 77 -6.04 -8.01 7.24
C GLU A 77 -4.86 -8.14 6.27
N VAL A 78 -3.78 -8.77 6.73
CA VAL A 78 -2.52 -8.93 5.96
C VAL A 78 -2.71 -9.62 4.61
N ARG A 79 -3.75 -10.45 4.49
CA ARG A 79 -4.08 -11.17 3.23
C ARG A 79 -4.96 -10.36 2.28
N SER A 80 -5.41 -9.17 2.66
CA SER A 80 -6.20 -8.33 1.76
C SER A 80 -5.38 -7.87 0.56
N ARG A 81 -6.07 -7.51 -0.53
CA ARG A 81 -5.42 -6.94 -1.74
C ARG A 81 -4.65 -5.66 -1.42
N THR A 82 -5.15 -4.86 -0.49
CA THR A 82 -4.53 -3.62 -0.02
C THR A 82 -4.45 -3.65 1.49
N PRO A 83 -3.33 -4.17 2.07
CA PRO A 83 -3.21 -4.32 3.52
C PRO A 83 -3.20 -2.97 4.25
N TYR A 84 -2.69 -1.92 3.61
CA TYR A 84 -2.77 -0.54 4.09
C TYR A 84 -3.70 0.24 3.19
N THR A 85 -4.71 0.87 3.78
CA THR A 85 -5.68 1.68 3.06
C THR A 85 -6.01 2.93 3.89
N THR A 86 -7.00 3.68 3.49
CA THR A 86 -7.50 4.82 4.25
C THR A 86 -9.00 4.73 4.41
N VAL A 87 -9.49 5.29 5.51
CA VAL A 87 -10.92 5.36 5.83
C VAL A 87 -11.31 6.79 6.19
N PRO A 88 -12.58 7.15 6.01
CA PRO A 88 -13.09 8.46 6.42
C PRO A 88 -13.16 8.57 7.94
N LEU A 89 -12.75 9.72 8.45
CA LEU A 89 -13.08 10.21 9.78
C LEU A 89 -13.93 11.47 9.60
N GLY A 90 -15.19 11.43 9.95
CA GLY A 90 -16.08 12.59 9.97
C GLY A 90 -15.85 13.40 11.23
N ILE A 91 -15.69 14.72 11.08
CA ILE A 91 -15.68 15.69 12.16
C ILE A 91 -16.86 16.62 11.90
N ILE A 92 -17.82 16.60 12.79
CA ILE A 92 -19.09 17.33 12.68
C ILE A 92 -19.14 18.35 13.81
N HIS A 93 -19.42 19.60 13.48
CA HIS A 93 -19.46 20.66 14.49
C HIS A 93 -20.59 21.66 14.24
N LYS A 94 -21.28 22.04 15.32
CA LYS A 94 -22.27 23.16 15.33
C LYS A 94 -22.30 23.76 16.74
N ARG A 95 -21.96 25.04 16.85
CA ARG A 95 -21.94 25.77 18.13
C ARG A 95 -21.08 25.10 19.21
N ASP A 96 -21.72 24.49 20.21
CA ASP A 96 -21.11 23.82 21.37
C ASP A 96 -21.04 22.30 21.26
N VAL A 97 -21.42 21.75 20.08
CA VAL A 97 -21.41 20.31 19.80
C VAL A 97 -20.29 19.97 18.84
N THR A 98 -19.36 19.13 19.27
CA THR A 98 -18.32 18.56 18.39
C THR A 98 -18.39 17.04 18.43
N ILE A 99 -18.52 16.41 17.28
CA ILE A 99 -18.69 14.97 17.12
C ILE A 99 -17.66 14.45 16.14
N THR A 100 -17.01 13.34 16.46
CA THR A 100 -16.24 12.56 15.48
C THR A 100 -16.89 11.22 15.25
N VAL A 101 -17.05 10.85 13.98
CA VAL A 101 -17.63 9.59 13.56
C VAL A 101 -16.64 8.82 12.70
N CYS A 102 -16.36 7.58 13.05
CA CYS A 102 -15.57 6.66 12.24
C CYS A 102 -16.20 5.27 12.25
N TYR A 103 -16.49 4.72 11.06
CA TYR A 103 -17.07 3.37 10.94
C TYR A 103 -16.06 2.25 11.15
N TYR A 104 -14.81 2.61 11.47
CA TYR A 104 -13.72 1.67 11.71
C TYR A 104 -13.04 1.94 13.05
N GLU A 105 -12.68 0.87 13.75
CA GLU A 105 -11.80 0.99 14.91
C GLU A 105 -10.36 1.21 14.43
N THR A 106 -9.77 2.35 14.78
CA THR A 106 -8.46 2.76 14.29
C THR A 106 -7.49 3.02 15.43
N ASN A 107 -6.28 2.51 15.30
CA ASN A 107 -5.22 2.76 16.27
C ASN A 107 -4.89 4.27 16.38
N MET A 108 -5.12 5.03 15.30
CA MET A 108 -4.92 6.47 15.31
C MET A 108 -5.82 7.16 16.33
N MET A 109 -7.11 6.84 16.37
CA MET A 109 -8.05 7.45 17.32
C MET A 109 -7.76 7.02 18.75
N ILE A 110 -7.38 5.75 18.97
CA ILE A 110 -6.98 5.23 20.29
C ILE A 110 -5.74 5.99 20.81
N ASP A 111 -4.71 6.13 19.96
CA ASP A 111 -3.50 6.89 20.31
C ASP A 111 -3.79 8.38 20.52
N PHE A 112 -4.65 8.97 19.69
CA PHE A 112 -5.05 10.37 19.82
C PHE A 112 -5.64 10.67 21.20
N VAL A 113 -6.63 9.87 21.62
CA VAL A 113 -7.25 9.99 22.94
C VAL A 113 -6.20 9.82 24.04
N SER A 114 -5.41 8.75 23.98
CA SER A 114 -4.39 8.44 25.00
C SER A 114 -3.33 9.56 25.09
N PHE A 115 -2.93 10.13 23.97
CA PHE A 115 -1.97 11.23 23.90
C PHE A 115 -2.53 12.51 24.53
N GLN A 116 -3.78 12.88 24.19
CA GLN A 116 -4.43 14.07 24.75
C GLN A 116 -4.68 13.93 26.26
N GLN A 117 -5.06 12.75 26.73
CA GLN A 117 -5.17 12.49 28.18
C GLN A 117 -3.85 12.68 28.92
N LYS A 118 -2.74 12.14 28.37
CA LYS A 118 -1.40 12.28 28.98
C LYS A 118 -0.88 13.72 28.94
N ARG A 119 -1.25 14.49 27.92
CA ARG A 119 -0.87 15.89 27.80
C ARG A 119 -1.48 16.73 28.92
N GLY A 120 -2.65 16.35 29.47
CA GLY A 120 -3.30 17.01 30.59
C GLY A 120 -3.83 18.42 30.29
N VAL A 121 -3.73 18.89 29.02
CA VAL A 121 -4.28 20.14 28.52
C VAL A 121 -5.41 19.80 27.56
N GLY A 122 -6.59 20.35 27.75
CA GLY A 122 -7.71 20.15 26.86
C GLY A 122 -7.53 20.79 25.49
N PHE A 123 -8.59 20.90 24.74
CA PHE A 123 -8.64 21.70 23.51
C PHE A 123 -9.06 23.13 23.85
N THR A 124 -8.43 24.12 23.22
CA THR A 124 -8.84 25.53 23.37
C THR A 124 -10.25 25.72 22.79
N ASP A 125 -10.48 25.16 21.62
CA ASP A 125 -11.77 25.14 20.94
C ASP A 125 -11.86 23.96 19.94
N HIS A 126 -12.87 24.00 19.09
CA HIS A 126 -13.05 22.99 18.03
C HIS A 126 -12.00 23.09 16.91
N VAL A 127 -11.41 24.26 16.68
CA VAL A 127 -10.40 24.49 15.64
C VAL A 127 -9.09 23.82 16.03
N ASP A 128 -8.63 24.04 17.28
CA ASP A 128 -7.47 23.35 17.86
C ASP A 128 -7.64 21.81 17.78
N MET A 129 -8.82 21.31 18.12
CA MET A 129 -9.11 19.86 18.03
C MET A 129 -9.00 19.34 16.58
N ILE A 130 -9.56 20.07 15.60
CA ILE A 130 -9.52 19.68 14.19
C ILE A 130 -8.06 19.58 13.72
N PHE A 131 -7.23 20.62 13.96
CA PHE A 131 -5.84 20.60 13.51
C PHE A 131 -4.99 19.55 14.22
N ARG A 132 -5.26 19.24 15.49
CA ARG A 132 -4.62 18.11 16.19
C ARG A 132 -5.01 16.75 15.60
N LEU A 133 -6.22 16.58 15.11
CA LEU A 133 -6.62 15.37 14.39
C LEU A 133 -5.88 15.28 13.04
N PHE A 134 -5.69 16.39 12.33
CA PHE A 134 -4.86 16.41 11.12
C PHE A 134 -3.42 16.05 11.43
N LEU A 135 -2.81 16.62 12.46
CA LEU A 135 -1.44 16.30 12.91
C LEU A 135 -1.32 14.82 13.25
N SER A 136 -2.25 14.30 14.04
CA SER A 136 -2.28 12.88 14.38
C SER A 136 -2.37 11.99 13.14
N SER A 137 -3.21 12.37 12.18
CA SER A 137 -3.33 11.66 10.89
C SER A 137 -1.99 11.62 10.14
N ALA A 138 -1.28 12.75 10.02
CA ALA A 138 0.01 12.84 9.35
C ALA A 138 1.08 11.96 10.03
N VAL A 139 1.19 12.04 11.35
CA VAL A 139 2.10 11.20 12.14
C VAL A 139 1.78 9.70 11.95
N TRP A 140 0.50 9.33 11.87
CA TRP A 140 0.11 7.95 11.65
C TRP A 140 0.36 7.47 10.22
N TYR A 141 0.26 8.33 9.20
CA TYR A 141 0.75 8.00 7.85
C TYR A 141 2.23 7.66 7.89
N LEU A 142 3.06 8.48 8.53
CA LEU A 142 4.51 8.22 8.66
C LEU A 142 4.81 6.91 9.41
N LYS A 143 4.09 6.62 10.49
CA LYS A 143 4.20 5.32 11.20
C LYS A 143 3.89 4.14 10.27
N ARG A 144 2.85 4.21 9.45
CA ARG A 144 2.47 3.15 8.51
C ARG A 144 3.46 3.03 7.35
N LEU A 145 3.96 4.15 6.84
CA LEU A 145 5.00 4.17 5.81
C LEU A 145 6.28 3.48 6.29
N LYS A 146 6.68 3.68 7.54
CA LYS A 146 7.80 2.95 8.14
C LYS A 146 7.54 1.44 8.19
N GLN A 147 6.32 1.00 8.48
CA GLN A 147 5.96 -0.42 8.45
C GLN A 147 6.01 -0.99 7.03
N ILE A 148 5.49 -0.24 6.04
CA ILE A 148 5.57 -0.61 4.63
C ILE A 148 7.03 -0.77 4.19
N SER A 149 7.91 0.18 4.53
CA SER A 149 9.35 0.09 4.23
C SER A 149 9.98 -1.19 4.76
N MET A 150 9.70 -1.56 6.00
CA MET A 150 10.21 -2.81 6.58
C MET A 150 9.71 -4.06 5.83
N LEU A 151 8.45 -4.04 5.35
CA LEU A 151 7.89 -5.14 4.55
C LEU A 151 8.52 -5.22 3.16
N VAL A 152 8.77 -4.07 2.53
CA VAL A 152 9.50 -3.99 1.24
C VAL A 152 10.90 -4.58 1.39
N ASP A 153 11.64 -4.19 2.42
CA ASP A 153 12.99 -4.71 2.66
C ASP A 153 12.99 -6.22 2.96
N LYS A 154 11.96 -6.72 3.65
CA LYS A 154 11.79 -8.16 3.87
C LYS A 154 11.51 -8.90 2.56
N ALA A 155 10.64 -8.36 1.72
CA ALA A 155 10.32 -8.95 0.42
C ALA A 155 11.55 -8.96 -0.50
N LYS A 156 12.35 -7.88 -0.54
CA LYS A 156 13.62 -7.82 -1.28
C LYS A 156 14.57 -8.93 -0.85
N ARG A 157 14.84 -9.06 0.45
CA ARG A 157 15.71 -10.12 0.96
C ARG A 157 15.25 -11.54 0.64
N ASN A 158 13.94 -11.76 0.51
CA ASN A 158 13.41 -13.05 0.08
C ASN A 158 13.63 -13.27 -1.43
N LEU A 159 13.41 -12.25 -2.24
CA LEU A 159 13.61 -12.30 -3.69
C LEU A 159 15.08 -12.45 -4.07
N ASP A 160 16.02 -11.88 -3.28
CA ASP A 160 17.46 -12.06 -3.49
C ASP A 160 17.92 -13.52 -3.26
N LYS A 161 17.17 -14.27 -2.42
CA LYS A 161 17.45 -15.69 -2.19
C LYS A 161 16.82 -16.57 -3.26
N GLU A 162 15.58 -16.31 -3.58
CA GLU A 162 14.80 -17.03 -4.57
C GLU A 162 13.67 -16.13 -5.10
N VAL A 163 13.64 -15.96 -6.41
CA VAL A 163 12.57 -15.20 -7.06
C VAL A 163 11.28 -16.04 -7.03
N ASN A 164 10.35 -15.65 -6.17
CA ASN A 164 9.05 -16.30 -6.04
C ASN A 164 7.88 -15.34 -6.28
N ASN A 165 6.78 -15.87 -6.80
CA ASN A 165 5.59 -15.10 -7.14
C ASN A 165 4.92 -14.48 -5.91
N GLU A 166 4.99 -15.12 -4.75
CA GLU A 166 4.35 -14.63 -3.53
C GLU A 166 4.95 -13.30 -3.07
N SER A 167 6.28 -13.19 -3.11
CA SER A 167 6.98 -11.95 -2.75
C SER A 167 6.68 -10.82 -3.75
N LEU A 168 6.60 -11.13 -5.06
CA LEU A 168 6.23 -10.14 -6.09
C LEU A 168 4.79 -9.65 -5.91
N ILE A 169 3.84 -10.55 -5.66
CA ILE A 169 2.46 -10.19 -5.34
C ILE A 169 2.39 -9.35 -4.06
N GLY A 170 3.21 -9.68 -3.06
CA GLY A 170 3.33 -8.89 -1.84
C GLY A 170 3.78 -7.46 -2.11
N LEU A 171 4.79 -7.25 -2.95
CA LEU A 171 5.25 -5.91 -3.36
C LEU A 171 4.16 -5.15 -4.12
N SER A 172 3.45 -5.81 -5.05
CA SER A 172 2.33 -5.20 -5.78
C SER A 172 1.22 -4.71 -4.85
N ARG A 173 0.86 -5.48 -3.82
CA ARG A 173 -0.13 -5.08 -2.81
C ARG A 173 0.31 -3.86 -1.99
N LEU A 174 1.61 -3.74 -1.71
CA LEU A 174 2.16 -2.56 -1.05
C LEU A 174 2.15 -1.34 -1.98
N GLN A 175 2.38 -1.52 -3.28
CA GLN A 175 2.25 -0.45 -4.28
C GLN A 175 0.82 0.08 -4.34
N ASP A 176 -0.19 -0.80 -4.39
CA ASP A 176 -1.60 -0.41 -4.31
C ASP A 176 -1.88 0.40 -3.03
N SER A 177 -1.32 -0.02 -1.89
CA SER A 177 -1.47 0.68 -0.62
C SER A 177 -0.87 2.09 -0.62
N LEU A 178 0.32 2.26 -1.23
CA LEU A 178 0.95 3.58 -1.38
C LEU A 178 0.14 4.52 -2.30
N THR A 179 -0.56 3.97 -3.29
CA THR A 179 -1.47 4.73 -4.16
C THR A 179 -2.64 5.31 -3.36
N TYR A 180 -3.25 4.52 -2.46
CA TYR A 180 -4.29 5.01 -1.54
C TYR A 180 -3.75 6.11 -0.63
N PHE A 181 -2.55 5.93 -0.06
CA PHE A 181 -1.93 6.93 0.80
C PHE A 181 -1.65 8.23 0.05
N THR A 182 -1.05 8.15 -1.14
CA THR A 182 -0.76 9.33 -1.98
C THR A 182 -2.03 10.14 -2.26
N THR A 183 -3.10 9.46 -2.66
CA THR A 183 -4.38 10.11 -2.98
C THR A 183 -5.01 10.77 -1.76
N SER A 184 -5.00 10.06 -0.63
CA SER A 184 -5.63 10.52 0.60
C SER A 184 -4.85 11.66 1.27
N ILE A 185 -3.52 11.57 1.31
CA ILE A 185 -2.66 12.65 1.85
C ILE A 185 -2.84 13.93 1.03
N ARG A 186 -2.83 13.82 -0.31
CA ARG A 186 -3.08 14.96 -1.20
C ARG A 186 -4.49 15.55 -0.98
N GLY A 187 -5.49 14.70 -0.77
CA GLY A 187 -6.85 15.13 -0.42
C GLY A 187 -6.87 15.92 0.89
N ASN A 188 -6.19 15.42 1.92
CA ASN A 188 -6.07 16.08 3.22
C ASN A 188 -5.31 17.40 3.14
N GLU A 189 -4.21 17.50 2.36
CA GLU A 189 -3.48 18.76 2.14
C GLU A 189 -4.37 19.81 1.48
N ASN A 190 -5.16 19.42 0.46
CA ASN A 190 -6.11 20.33 -0.19
C ASN A 190 -7.21 20.77 0.77
N LEU A 191 -7.70 19.86 1.60
CA LEU A 191 -8.69 20.17 2.63
C LEU A 191 -8.13 21.13 3.68
N LEU A 192 -6.91 20.87 4.19
CA LEU A 192 -6.21 21.74 5.13
C LEU A 192 -6.07 23.17 4.58
N SER A 193 -5.69 23.28 3.31
CA SER A 193 -5.56 24.59 2.63
C SER A 193 -6.90 25.33 2.59
N LYS A 194 -8.01 24.63 2.35
CA LYS A 194 -9.36 25.23 2.37
C LYS A 194 -9.78 25.67 3.77
N LEU A 195 -9.50 24.84 4.79
CA LEU A 195 -9.88 25.11 6.16
C LEU A 195 -9.18 26.38 6.73
N LYS A 196 -7.93 26.63 6.33
CA LYS A 196 -7.19 27.85 6.70
C LYS A 196 -7.91 29.14 6.30
N PHE A 197 -8.72 29.13 5.25
CA PHE A 197 -9.50 30.27 4.78
C PHE A 197 -10.94 30.30 5.34
N LYS A 198 -11.43 29.18 5.84
CA LYS A 198 -12.83 29.03 6.27
C LYS A 198 -13.01 29.14 7.78
N LEU A 199 -12.01 28.73 8.54
CA LEU A 199 -12.02 28.80 9.99
C LEU A 199 -11.38 30.08 10.48
N GLN A 200 -11.84 30.58 11.64
CA GLN A 200 -11.17 31.68 12.33
C GLN A 200 -9.94 31.10 13.03
N ILE A 201 -8.78 31.51 12.59
CA ILE A 201 -7.48 31.03 13.05
C ILE A 201 -6.86 32.09 13.94
N ASP A 202 -6.48 31.76 15.16
CA ASP A 202 -5.69 32.58 16.04
C ASP A 202 -4.16 32.33 15.91
N GLU A 203 -3.34 33.03 16.69
CA GLU A 203 -1.88 32.87 16.65
C GLU A 203 -1.41 31.46 17.12
N LEU A 204 -2.12 30.86 18.08
CA LEU A 204 -1.79 29.50 18.60
C LEU A 204 -2.10 28.44 17.57
N ASP A 205 -3.18 28.61 16.81
CA ASP A 205 -3.54 27.71 15.71
C ASP A 205 -2.55 27.81 14.56
N ALA A 206 -1.95 28.97 14.32
CA ALA A 206 -1.00 29.17 13.23
C ALA A 206 0.23 28.27 13.37
N ASP A 207 0.81 28.15 14.57
CA ASP A 207 1.94 27.26 14.84
C ASP A 207 1.56 25.78 14.65
N LEU A 208 0.40 25.38 15.16
CA LEU A 208 -0.12 24.02 14.99
C LEU A 208 -0.36 23.69 13.52
N ILE A 209 -0.88 24.63 12.75
CA ILE A 209 -1.09 24.48 11.30
C ILE A 209 0.24 24.32 10.56
N GLU A 210 1.28 25.02 10.97
CA GLU A 210 2.62 24.87 10.40
C GLU A 210 3.15 23.46 10.66
N ASP A 211 3.03 22.96 11.89
CA ASP A 211 3.39 21.58 12.23
C ASP A 211 2.63 20.56 11.39
N VAL A 212 1.31 20.76 11.21
CA VAL A 212 0.48 19.88 10.35
C VAL A 212 0.99 19.90 8.91
N ASN A 213 1.33 21.08 8.36
CA ASN A 213 1.85 21.19 7.00
C ASN A 213 3.19 20.45 6.83
N ILE A 214 4.09 20.62 7.80
CA ILE A 214 5.41 19.97 7.78
C ILE A 214 5.23 18.45 7.76
N GLU A 215 4.47 17.89 8.72
CA GLU A 215 4.25 16.46 8.85
C GLU A 215 3.48 15.88 7.66
N MET A 216 2.48 16.59 7.12
CA MET A 216 1.70 16.15 5.97
C MET A 216 2.55 16.14 4.69
N THR A 217 3.37 17.19 4.49
CA THR A 217 4.32 17.27 3.37
C THR A 217 5.36 16.14 3.46
N GLN A 218 5.90 15.88 4.65
CA GLN A 218 6.83 14.78 4.88
C GLN A 218 6.17 13.43 4.57
N ALA A 219 4.92 13.21 5.00
CA ALA A 219 4.18 11.99 4.69
C ALA A 219 3.98 11.82 3.19
N ARG A 220 3.62 12.89 2.47
CA ARG A 220 3.45 12.87 1.00
C ARG A 220 4.76 12.53 0.29
N GLU A 221 5.84 13.19 0.64
CA GLU A 221 7.14 12.97 0.01
C GLU A 221 7.69 11.58 0.30
N THR A 222 7.57 11.13 1.54
CA THR A 222 7.96 9.76 1.93
C THR A 222 7.15 8.72 1.16
N THR A 223 5.85 8.94 0.96
CA THR A 223 4.99 8.04 0.18
C THR A 223 5.47 7.96 -1.27
N LEU A 224 5.78 9.10 -1.90
CA LEU A 224 6.28 9.15 -3.28
C LEU A 224 7.64 8.46 -3.41
N ILE A 225 8.56 8.68 -2.47
CA ILE A 225 9.88 8.03 -2.45
C ILE A 225 9.70 6.51 -2.39
N TYR A 226 8.87 6.01 -1.48
CA TYR A 226 8.65 4.56 -1.36
C TYR A 226 7.93 3.97 -2.57
N SER A 227 7.01 4.70 -3.18
CA SER A 227 6.36 4.30 -4.43
C SER A 227 7.39 4.11 -5.55
N ASN A 228 8.28 5.08 -5.75
CA ASN A 228 9.32 5.03 -6.77
C ASN A 228 10.35 3.90 -6.50
N ILE A 229 10.74 3.70 -5.24
CA ILE A 229 11.63 2.60 -4.85
C ILE A 229 10.98 1.26 -5.16
N LEU A 230 9.68 1.12 -4.90
CA LEU A 230 8.95 -0.13 -5.09
C LEU A 230 8.78 -0.44 -6.57
N GLU A 231 8.42 0.55 -7.40
CA GLU A 231 8.33 0.45 -8.85
C GLU A 231 9.68 0.02 -9.45
N SER A 232 10.76 0.74 -9.14
CA SER A 232 12.12 0.38 -9.60
C SER A 232 12.55 -1.02 -9.15
N THR A 233 12.12 -1.43 -7.95
CA THR A 233 12.38 -2.78 -7.44
C THR A 233 11.67 -3.83 -8.28
N MET A 234 10.39 -3.64 -8.58
CA MET A 234 9.60 -4.57 -9.41
C MET A 234 10.19 -4.69 -10.81
N ASP A 235 10.58 -3.58 -11.44
CA ASP A 235 11.21 -3.56 -12.76
C ASP A 235 12.53 -4.33 -12.77
N THR A 236 13.32 -4.18 -11.72
CA THR A 236 14.59 -4.91 -11.55
C THR A 236 14.34 -6.42 -11.50
N TYR A 237 13.40 -6.88 -10.68
CA TYR A 237 13.10 -8.31 -10.58
C TYR A 237 12.46 -8.85 -11.86
N GLN A 238 11.63 -8.09 -12.55
CA GLN A 238 11.11 -8.48 -13.86
C GLN A 238 12.25 -8.68 -14.88
N SER A 239 13.24 -7.79 -14.87
CA SER A 239 14.44 -7.92 -15.73
C SER A 239 15.26 -9.16 -15.36
N ILE A 240 15.41 -9.48 -14.07
CA ILE A 240 16.09 -10.71 -13.61
C ILE A 240 15.34 -11.96 -14.09
N ILE A 241 14.01 -11.99 -13.95
CA ILE A 241 13.17 -13.11 -14.41
C ILE A 241 13.35 -13.31 -15.92
N ASN A 242 13.28 -12.24 -16.71
CA ASN A 242 13.47 -12.29 -18.16
C ASN A 242 14.86 -12.80 -18.54
N ASN A 243 15.90 -12.35 -17.83
CA ASN A 243 17.27 -12.82 -18.06
C ASN A 243 17.43 -14.32 -17.72
N ASN A 244 16.86 -14.76 -16.60
CA ASN A 244 16.86 -16.17 -16.21
C ASN A 244 16.12 -17.03 -17.23
N MET A 245 14.94 -16.58 -17.71
CA MET A 245 14.19 -17.27 -18.76
C MET A 245 15.02 -17.40 -20.03
N ASN A 246 15.68 -16.33 -20.49
CA ASN A 246 16.55 -16.35 -21.65
C ASN A 246 17.72 -17.35 -21.46
N THR A 247 18.28 -17.41 -20.27
CA THR A 247 19.35 -18.37 -19.94
C THR A 247 18.84 -19.82 -20.02
N ILE A 248 17.68 -20.09 -19.44
CA ILE A 248 17.04 -21.42 -19.50
C ILE A 248 16.76 -21.81 -20.97
N MET A 249 16.17 -20.88 -21.75
CA MET A 249 15.87 -21.12 -23.17
C MET A 249 17.15 -21.38 -24.00
N ARG A 250 18.22 -20.64 -23.76
CA ARG A 250 19.52 -20.85 -24.43
C ARG A 250 20.08 -22.24 -24.09
N THR A 251 20.08 -22.61 -22.82
CA THR A 251 20.56 -23.91 -22.36
C THR A 251 19.73 -25.04 -22.96
N LEU A 252 18.39 -24.94 -22.93
CA LEU A 252 17.48 -25.93 -23.49
C LEU A 252 17.72 -26.10 -25.00
N THR A 253 17.80 -24.99 -25.75
CA THR A 253 18.05 -25.00 -27.17
C THR A 253 19.40 -25.65 -27.49
N SER A 254 20.45 -25.29 -26.74
CA SER A 254 21.79 -25.86 -26.93
C SER A 254 21.82 -27.37 -26.69
N VAL A 255 21.20 -27.83 -25.59
CA VAL A 255 21.07 -29.28 -25.29
C VAL A 255 20.29 -30.00 -26.38
N THR A 256 19.19 -29.41 -26.85
CA THR A 256 18.38 -29.97 -27.93
C THR A 256 19.20 -30.15 -29.21
N ILE A 257 19.96 -29.12 -29.61
CA ILE A 257 20.82 -29.19 -30.81
C ILE A 257 21.87 -30.28 -30.64
N ILE A 258 22.55 -30.39 -29.50
CA ILE A 258 23.55 -31.40 -29.23
C ILE A 258 22.97 -32.82 -29.39
N LEU A 259 21.72 -33.04 -28.88
CA LEU A 259 21.03 -34.32 -28.98
C LEU A 259 20.50 -34.63 -30.41
N MET A 260 20.15 -33.60 -31.17
CA MET A 260 19.66 -33.77 -32.55
C MET A 260 20.74 -34.17 -33.56
N LEU A 261 22.00 -33.74 -33.32
CA LEU A 261 23.08 -34.02 -34.25
C LEU A 261 23.39 -35.53 -34.45
N PRO A 262 23.53 -36.33 -33.37
CA PRO A 262 23.60 -37.81 -33.52
C PRO A 262 22.42 -38.41 -34.24
N THR A 263 21.22 -37.90 -33.95
CA THR A 263 19.99 -38.39 -34.58
C THR A 263 19.99 -38.10 -36.07
N LEU A 264 20.49 -36.94 -36.50
CA LEU A 264 20.64 -36.60 -37.91
C LEU A 264 21.61 -37.54 -38.60
N VAL A 265 22.79 -37.82 -37.99
CA VAL A 265 23.76 -38.78 -38.52
C VAL A 265 23.16 -40.17 -38.64
N ALA A 266 22.51 -40.68 -37.57
CA ALA A 266 21.84 -41.98 -37.58
C ALA A 266 20.75 -42.07 -38.66
N SER A 267 19.98 -40.99 -38.86
CA SER A 267 18.95 -40.90 -39.92
C SER A 267 19.54 -41.03 -41.33
N PHE A 268 20.64 -40.32 -41.63
CA PHE A 268 21.30 -40.42 -42.93
C PHE A 268 21.85 -41.83 -43.19
N PHE A 269 22.48 -42.47 -42.19
CA PHE A 269 22.99 -43.83 -42.33
C PHE A 269 21.87 -44.86 -42.34
N GLY A 270 20.67 -44.56 -41.82
CA GLY A 270 19.48 -45.45 -41.87
C GLY A 270 18.65 -45.32 -43.14
N MET A 271 19.02 -44.41 -44.08
CA MET A 271 18.28 -44.27 -45.34
C MET A 271 18.63 -45.42 -46.30
N ASN A 272 17.63 -45.93 -47.04
CA ASN A 272 17.79 -46.97 -48.08
C ASN A 272 18.43 -46.42 -49.36
N LEU A 273 19.47 -45.57 -49.23
CA LEU A 273 20.27 -45.05 -50.36
C LEU A 273 21.55 -45.85 -50.45
N ILE A 274 22.00 -46.12 -51.69
CA ILE A 274 23.29 -46.78 -51.95
C ILE A 274 24.42 -45.84 -51.53
N ASN A 275 24.96 -46.03 -50.33
CA ASN A 275 26.03 -45.21 -49.75
C ASN A 275 27.39 -45.92 -49.67
N GLY A 276 27.47 -47.15 -50.22
CA GLY A 276 28.69 -47.98 -50.25
C GLY A 276 29.05 -48.62 -48.91
N MET A 277 28.20 -48.47 -47.84
CA MET A 277 28.44 -49.02 -46.51
C MET A 277 27.45 -50.13 -46.13
N GLU A 278 26.49 -50.48 -46.97
CA GLU A 278 25.40 -51.40 -46.64
C GLU A 278 25.90 -52.81 -46.24
N ASN A 279 26.99 -53.28 -46.80
CA ASN A 279 27.57 -54.57 -46.52
C ASN A 279 28.83 -54.55 -45.67
N ASN A 280 29.19 -53.38 -45.12
CA ASN A 280 30.41 -53.21 -44.33
C ASN A 280 30.09 -53.28 -42.82
N PRO A 281 30.58 -54.30 -42.09
CA PRO A 281 30.32 -54.43 -40.66
C PRO A 281 30.92 -53.25 -39.82
N VAL A 282 31.84 -52.49 -40.40
CA VAL A 282 32.46 -51.30 -39.77
C VAL A 282 31.60 -50.04 -39.94
N GLY A 283 30.62 -50.06 -40.89
CA GLY A 283 29.76 -48.87 -41.15
C GLY A 283 28.99 -48.38 -39.93
N PHE A 284 28.51 -49.27 -39.12
CA PHE A 284 27.82 -48.93 -37.88
C PHE A 284 28.75 -48.24 -36.84
N ILE A 285 29.96 -48.75 -36.69
CA ILE A 285 30.98 -48.18 -35.79
C ILE A 285 31.37 -46.76 -36.28
N ILE A 286 31.54 -46.58 -37.58
CA ILE A 286 31.85 -45.27 -38.18
C ILE A 286 30.73 -44.26 -37.90
N ALA A 287 29.46 -44.65 -38.05
CA ALA A 287 28.33 -43.79 -37.76
C ALA A 287 28.31 -43.33 -36.26
N ILE A 288 28.59 -44.25 -35.35
CA ILE A 288 28.68 -43.93 -33.91
C ILE A 288 29.84 -42.96 -33.64
N VAL A 289 31.04 -43.22 -34.17
CA VAL A 289 32.23 -42.41 -33.98
C VAL A 289 31.99 -40.99 -34.51
N ILE A 290 31.41 -40.86 -35.70
CA ILE A 290 31.05 -39.53 -36.27
C ILE A 290 30.05 -38.82 -35.40
N SER A 291 29.00 -39.48 -34.90
CA SER A 291 27.98 -38.94 -34.02
C SER A 291 28.60 -38.39 -32.74
N VAL A 292 29.48 -39.17 -32.12
CA VAL A 292 30.18 -38.73 -30.88
C VAL A 292 31.10 -37.52 -31.12
N ILE A 293 31.88 -37.56 -32.22
CA ILE A 293 32.78 -36.45 -32.55
C ILE A 293 31.97 -35.16 -32.77
N ILE A 294 30.90 -35.21 -33.55
CA ILE A 294 30.05 -34.04 -33.81
C ILE A 294 29.41 -33.51 -32.53
N SER A 295 28.92 -34.39 -31.64
CA SER A 295 28.33 -34.00 -30.37
C SER A 295 29.34 -33.34 -29.46
N VAL A 296 30.52 -33.91 -29.31
CA VAL A 296 31.62 -33.34 -28.50
C VAL A 296 32.07 -31.98 -29.06
N LEU A 297 32.22 -31.88 -30.38
CA LEU A 297 32.61 -30.62 -31.04
C LEU A 297 31.55 -29.53 -30.80
N SER A 298 30.26 -29.86 -30.92
CA SER A 298 29.15 -28.94 -30.64
C SER A 298 29.15 -28.49 -29.18
N LEU A 299 29.35 -29.42 -28.25
CA LEU A 299 29.42 -29.10 -26.80
C LEU A 299 30.60 -28.13 -26.54
N LEU A 300 31.75 -28.36 -27.11
CA LEU A 300 32.91 -27.46 -26.96
C LEU A 300 32.65 -26.06 -27.54
N ILE A 301 32.00 -25.98 -28.72
CA ILE A 301 31.62 -24.71 -29.35
C ILE A 301 30.64 -23.94 -28.49
N PHE A 302 29.57 -24.59 -27.97
CA PHE A 302 28.54 -23.94 -27.15
C PHE A 302 29.10 -23.50 -25.81
N ARG A 303 29.98 -24.32 -25.21
CA ARG A 303 30.69 -23.93 -23.99
C ARG A 303 31.63 -22.73 -24.21
N HIS A 304 32.39 -22.72 -25.33
CA HIS A 304 33.26 -21.59 -25.69
C HIS A 304 32.46 -20.30 -25.90
N LYS A 305 31.29 -20.38 -26.52
CA LYS A 305 30.38 -19.25 -26.75
C LYS A 305 29.52 -18.90 -25.52
N ARG A 306 29.72 -19.53 -24.39
CA ARG A 306 28.92 -19.33 -23.13
C ARG A 306 27.41 -19.47 -23.35
N LEU A 307 27.01 -20.40 -24.19
CA LEU A 307 25.59 -20.73 -24.44
C LEU A 307 25.09 -21.82 -23.50
N ILE A 308 25.99 -22.55 -22.90
CA ILE A 308 25.80 -23.52 -21.82
C ILE A 308 26.73 -23.19 -20.67
#